data_33ff452284d7fc662dfd6399ba88268c
#
_entry.id   33ff452284d7fc662dfd6399ba88268c
#
_cell.length_a   1.000
_cell.length_b   1.000
_cell.length_c   1.000
_cell.angle_alpha   90.00
_cell.angle_beta   90.00
_cell.angle_gamma   90.00
#
_symmetry.space_group_name_H-M   'P 1'
#
loop_
_entity.id
_entity.type
_entity.pdbx_description
1 polymer ?
#
loop_
_entity_poly.entity_id
_entity_poly.type
_entity_poly.pdbx_seq_one_letter_code
_entity_poly.pdbx_strand_id
1 'polypeptide(L)'
;MFIGIYHPLKTCHTMEVINFAEQNTIINQFMYELRDKSMQKNRLLFRHNVERIGQLMAYEVSKRLEYKPKTVTTTLDTLQIPLPKDDIILGTVLRAGLPFHQGFLDIFDRADNAFVSAFRMYINREHTEVGIHADYIAAPSVKGKTLIITDPMLATGGSMAAAIEALLMSGKPKKMHVCCVIAAPEGIDVVREVLPDDATLWCASIDQGLNPQKYIVPGFGDCGDLCFGEKLQSFRKIADKR
;
A
#
# COMPACT_ATOMS: atom_id res chain seq x y z
N MET A 1 47.63 16.23 -4.30
CA MET A 1 47.16 14.94 -3.74
C MET A 1 45.63 14.98 -3.77
N PHE A 2 45.05 14.46 -4.86
CA PHE A 2 43.60 14.46 -5.05
C PHE A 2 43.00 13.28 -4.28
N ILE A 3 42.18 13.55 -3.28
CA ILE A 3 41.38 12.52 -2.59
C ILE A 3 40.13 12.30 -3.42
N GLY A 4 40.09 11.21 -4.16
CA GLY A 4 38.92 10.79 -4.92
C GLY A 4 37.78 10.45 -3.95
N ILE A 5 36.63 11.10 -4.12
CA ILE A 5 35.39 10.74 -3.43
C ILE A 5 34.92 9.40 -4.05
N TYR A 6 35.08 8.34 -3.28
CA TYR A 6 34.56 7.01 -3.64
C TYR A 6 33.02 7.04 -3.52
N HIS A 7 32.33 7.17 -4.64
CA HIS A 7 30.92 6.86 -4.70
C HIS A 7 30.78 5.33 -4.70
N PRO A 8 30.21 4.71 -3.67
CA PRO A 8 29.92 3.28 -3.75
C PRO A 8 28.93 3.08 -4.92
N LEU A 9 29.28 2.16 -5.81
CA LEU A 9 28.39 1.66 -6.84
C LEU A 9 27.07 1.28 -6.15
N LYS A 10 25.95 1.91 -6.55
CA LYS A 10 24.61 1.47 -6.15
C LYS A 10 24.50 0.01 -6.57
N THR A 11 24.56 -0.89 -5.61
CA THR A 11 24.16 -2.27 -5.83
C THR A 11 22.74 -2.25 -6.39
N CYS A 12 22.52 -2.99 -7.46
CA CYS A 12 21.20 -3.09 -8.09
C CYS A 12 20.24 -3.75 -7.08
N HIS A 13 19.53 -2.91 -6.31
CA HIS A 13 18.59 -3.36 -5.29
C HIS A 13 17.32 -3.79 -5.99
N THR A 14 17.05 -5.08 -5.97
CA THR A 14 15.88 -5.68 -6.62
C THR A 14 14.77 -5.88 -5.59
N MET A 15 14.00 -4.78 -5.31
CA MET A 15 12.70 -4.94 -4.66
C MET A 15 11.90 -6.01 -5.40
N GLU A 16 11.45 -7.03 -4.68
CA GLU A 16 10.59 -8.07 -5.25
C GLU A 16 9.22 -7.48 -5.58
N VAL A 17 8.74 -7.72 -6.80
CA VAL A 17 7.41 -7.30 -7.25
C VAL A 17 6.60 -8.55 -7.59
N ILE A 18 5.47 -8.74 -6.92
CA ILE A 18 4.56 -9.86 -7.12
C ILE A 18 3.29 -9.35 -7.78
N ASN A 19 3.02 -9.84 -8.99
CA ASN A 19 1.85 -9.48 -9.79
C ASN A 19 0.89 -10.69 -9.89
N PHE A 20 -0.25 -10.61 -9.21
CA PHE A 20 -1.23 -11.71 -9.22
C PHE A 20 -1.93 -11.89 -10.58
N ALA A 21 -1.90 -10.88 -11.47
CA ALA A 21 -2.45 -11.01 -12.80
C ALA A 21 -1.70 -12.02 -13.70
N GLU A 22 -0.49 -12.44 -13.29
CA GLU A 22 0.26 -13.49 -13.98
C GLU A 22 -0.31 -14.91 -13.76
N GLN A 23 -1.27 -15.04 -12.85
CA GLN A 23 -1.90 -16.30 -12.50
C GLN A 23 -3.42 -16.19 -12.57
N ASN A 24 -4.09 -17.29 -12.98
CA ASN A 24 -5.54 -17.37 -12.96
C ASN A 24 -6.03 -17.69 -11.54
N THR A 25 -6.66 -16.74 -10.90
CA THR A 25 -7.23 -16.86 -9.55
C THR A 25 -8.60 -16.19 -9.48
N ILE A 26 -9.31 -16.36 -8.37
CA ILE A 26 -10.58 -15.68 -8.12
C ILE A 26 -10.43 -14.14 -8.07
N ILE A 27 -9.22 -13.62 -7.88
CA ILE A 27 -8.93 -12.18 -7.97
C ILE A 27 -9.34 -11.64 -9.34
N ASN A 28 -9.19 -12.42 -10.41
CA ASN A 28 -9.57 -12.01 -11.76
C ASN A 28 -11.06 -11.66 -11.87
N GLN A 29 -11.93 -12.39 -11.16
CA GLN A 29 -13.37 -12.07 -11.11
C GLN A 29 -13.61 -10.71 -10.41
N PHE A 30 -12.97 -10.49 -9.29
CA PHE A 30 -13.10 -9.22 -8.55
C PHE A 30 -12.53 -8.05 -9.35
N MET A 31 -11.38 -8.23 -10.00
CA MET A 31 -10.79 -7.25 -10.90
C MET A 31 -11.68 -6.91 -12.09
N TYR A 32 -12.35 -7.92 -12.69
CA TYR A 32 -13.33 -7.70 -13.75
C TYR A 32 -14.47 -6.80 -13.25
N GLU A 33 -15.05 -7.10 -12.09
CA GLU A 33 -16.17 -6.34 -11.52
C GLU A 33 -15.76 -4.90 -11.12
N LEU A 34 -14.50 -4.69 -10.66
CA LEU A 34 -13.96 -3.36 -10.38
C LEU A 34 -13.75 -2.52 -11.65
N ARG A 35 -13.41 -3.16 -12.78
CA ARG A 35 -13.10 -2.48 -14.05
C ARG A 35 -14.32 -2.23 -14.92
N ASP A 36 -15.34 -3.09 -14.84
CA ASP A 36 -16.53 -2.97 -15.67
C ASP A 36 -17.38 -1.76 -15.29
N LYS A 37 -17.61 -0.85 -16.25
CA LYS A 37 -18.31 0.42 -16.04
C LYS A 37 -19.75 0.27 -15.52
N SER A 38 -20.42 -0.85 -15.80
CA SER A 38 -21.78 -1.10 -15.32
C SER A 38 -21.78 -1.55 -13.87
N MET A 39 -20.81 -2.39 -13.47
CA MET A 39 -20.71 -3.01 -12.16
C MET A 39 -20.11 -2.05 -11.12
N GLN A 40 -19.07 -1.30 -11.47
CA GLN A 40 -18.37 -0.38 -10.55
C GLN A 40 -19.25 0.75 -9.99
N LYS A 41 -20.41 1.04 -10.60
CA LYS A 41 -21.39 2.02 -10.08
C LYS A 41 -22.02 1.59 -8.77
N ASN A 42 -22.05 0.29 -8.48
CA ASN A 42 -22.49 -0.23 -7.19
C ASN A 42 -21.39 -0.08 -6.16
N ARG A 43 -21.44 1.02 -5.38
CA ARG A 43 -20.44 1.33 -4.35
C ARG A 43 -20.25 0.24 -3.30
N LEU A 44 -21.30 -0.49 -2.96
CA LEU A 44 -21.21 -1.60 -1.99
C LEU A 44 -20.36 -2.73 -2.59
N LEU A 45 -20.73 -3.18 -3.81
CA LEU A 45 -19.99 -4.22 -4.52
C LEU A 45 -18.53 -3.81 -4.74
N PHE A 46 -18.30 -2.55 -5.14
CA PHE A 46 -16.96 -2.03 -5.38
C PHE A 46 -16.09 -2.14 -4.10
N ARG A 47 -16.58 -1.65 -2.95
CA ARG A 47 -15.86 -1.75 -1.67
C ARG A 47 -15.62 -3.20 -1.27
N HIS A 48 -16.64 -4.08 -1.39
CA HIS A 48 -16.49 -5.49 -1.05
C HIS A 48 -15.47 -6.21 -1.92
N ASN A 49 -15.38 -5.88 -3.21
CA ASN A 49 -14.37 -6.49 -4.07
C ASN A 49 -12.96 -6.01 -3.72
N VAL A 50 -12.78 -4.72 -3.39
CA VAL A 50 -11.50 -4.21 -2.88
C VAL A 50 -11.11 -4.90 -1.57
N GLU A 51 -12.06 -5.09 -0.66
CA GLU A 51 -11.87 -5.80 0.62
C GLU A 51 -11.50 -7.28 0.42
N ARG A 52 -12.23 -8.00 -0.45
CA ARG A 52 -11.94 -9.41 -0.79
C ARG A 52 -10.54 -9.59 -1.39
N ILE A 53 -10.12 -8.69 -2.28
CA ILE A 53 -8.76 -8.69 -2.80
C ILE A 53 -7.76 -8.48 -1.65
N GLY A 54 -8.07 -7.59 -0.70
CA GLY A 54 -7.27 -7.38 0.51
C GLY A 54 -7.12 -8.66 1.35
N GLN A 55 -8.21 -9.38 1.60
CA GLN A 55 -8.19 -10.66 2.33
C GLN A 55 -7.31 -11.72 1.65
N LEU A 56 -7.46 -11.89 0.34
CA LEU A 56 -6.66 -12.85 -0.43
C LEU A 56 -5.18 -12.45 -0.47
N MET A 57 -4.90 -11.17 -0.64
CA MET A 57 -3.52 -10.66 -0.65
C MET A 57 -2.88 -10.78 0.74
N ALA A 58 -3.62 -10.52 1.82
CA ALA A 58 -3.16 -10.72 3.19
C ALA A 58 -2.78 -12.18 3.46
N TYR A 59 -3.57 -13.14 2.93
CA TYR A 59 -3.21 -14.56 2.99
C TYR A 59 -1.89 -14.85 2.27
N GLU A 60 -1.66 -14.29 1.08
CA GLU A 60 -0.39 -14.48 0.36
C GLU A 60 0.79 -13.83 1.11
N VAL A 61 0.61 -12.60 1.64
CA VAL A 61 1.61 -11.92 2.47
C VAL A 61 1.95 -12.74 3.71
N SER A 62 0.95 -13.41 4.31
CA SER A 62 1.18 -14.24 5.51
C SER A 62 2.22 -15.33 5.30
N LYS A 63 2.38 -15.85 4.09
CA LYS A 63 3.38 -16.87 3.74
C LYS A 63 4.82 -16.37 3.85
N ARG A 64 5.02 -15.06 3.92
CA ARG A 64 6.33 -14.39 4.07
C ARG A 64 6.64 -13.97 5.51
N LEU A 65 5.73 -14.21 6.45
CA LEU A 65 5.94 -13.95 7.88
C LEU A 65 6.82 -15.01 8.51
N GLU A 66 7.37 -14.71 9.67
CA GLU A 66 8.06 -15.70 10.50
C GLU A 66 7.07 -16.49 11.34
N TYR A 67 7.34 -17.78 11.47
CA TYR A 67 6.51 -18.70 12.23
C TYR A 67 7.32 -19.36 13.34
N LYS A 68 6.67 -19.61 14.48
CA LYS A 68 7.23 -20.44 15.56
C LYS A 68 6.21 -21.48 16.02
N PRO A 69 6.67 -22.69 16.39
CA PRO A 69 5.79 -23.74 16.90
C PRO A 69 5.19 -23.32 18.25
N LYS A 70 3.90 -23.58 18.41
CA LYS A 70 3.18 -23.42 19.67
C LYS A 70 2.41 -24.71 19.97
N THR A 71 2.58 -25.21 21.20
CA THR A 71 1.85 -26.40 21.65
C THR A 71 0.38 -26.06 21.86
N VAL A 72 -0.49 -26.88 21.30
CA VAL A 72 -1.94 -26.81 21.43
C VAL A 72 -2.42 -28.11 22.08
N THR A 73 -3.24 -28.00 23.13
CA THR A 73 -3.92 -29.12 23.76
C THR A 73 -5.34 -29.16 23.21
N THR A 74 -5.68 -30.26 22.57
CA THR A 74 -7.05 -30.56 22.13
C THR A 74 -7.78 -31.38 23.18
N THR A 75 -9.00 -31.77 22.90
CA THR A 75 -9.75 -32.68 23.77
C THR A 75 -9.22 -34.13 23.74
N LEU A 76 -8.39 -34.47 22.79
CA LEU A 76 -7.89 -35.84 22.56
C LEU A 76 -6.40 -35.99 22.78
N ASP A 77 -5.60 -34.97 22.39
CA ASP A 77 -4.14 -35.06 22.45
C ASP A 77 -3.50 -33.66 22.36
N THR A 78 -2.20 -33.59 22.35
CA THR A 78 -1.41 -32.38 22.16
C THR A 78 -0.66 -32.42 20.83
N LEU A 79 -0.56 -31.25 20.14
CA LEU A 79 0.23 -31.11 18.93
C LEU A 79 0.92 -29.76 18.89
N GLN A 80 1.87 -29.60 17.96
CA GLN A 80 2.50 -28.32 17.69
C GLN A 80 1.99 -27.72 16.37
N ILE A 81 1.57 -26.46 16.44
CA ILE A 81 1.12 -25.68 15.26
C ILE A 81 2.05 -24.49 15.11
N PRO A 82 2.65 -24.26 13.91
CA PRO A 82 3.40 -23.04 13.65
C PRO A 82 2.45 -21.85 13.55
N LEU A 83 2.64 -20.86 14.42
CA LEU A 83 1.87 -19.62 14.42
C LEU A 83 2.75 -18.44 14.01
N PRO A 84 2.19 -17.41 13.32
CA PRO A 84 2.91 -16.17 13.06
C PRO A 84 3.42 -15.56 14.36
N LYS A 85 4.68 -15.10 14.34
CA LYS A 85 5.29 -14.46 15.51
C LYS A 85 5.57 -12.97 15.32
N ASP A 86 5.34 -12.46 14.10
CA ASP A 86 5.60 -11.07 13.78
C ASP A 86 4.60 -10.13 14.47
N ASP A 87 5.13 -9.06 15.06
CA ASP A 87 4.31 -7.92 15.43
C ASP A 87 4.03 -7.11 14.17
N ILE A 88 2.77 -7.04 13.77
CA ILE A 88 2.34 -6.45 12.49
C ILE A 88 1.77 -5.06 12.73
N ILE A 89 2.15 -4.12 11.87
CA ILE A 89 1.48 -2.84 11.70
C ILE A 89 0.86 -2.81 10.31
N LEU A 90 -0.45 -2.58 10.26
CA LEU A 90 -1.18 -2.33 9.01
C LEU A 90 -1.29 -0.83 8.79
N GLY A 91 -0.61 -0.31 7.78
CA GLY A 91 -0.71 1.07 7.33
C GLY A 91 -1.69 1.21 6.17
N THR A 92 -2.39 2.34 6.09
CA THR A 92 -3.23 2.66 4.93
C THR A 92 -3.20 4.12 4.57
N VAL A 93 -3.30 4.40 3.26
CA VAL A 93 -3.40 5.76 2.72
C VAL A 93 -4.88 6.14 2.58
N LEU A 94 -5.28 7.20 3.28
CA LEU A 94 -6.66 7.68 3.26
C LEU A 94 -6.94 8.46 1.96
N ARG A 95 -8.17 8.40 1.45
CA ARG A 95 -9.41 7.69 1.84
C ARG A 95 -9.55 6.31 1.19
N ALA A 96 -9.01 6.16 -0.04
CA ALA A 96 -9.23 5.01 -0.90
C ALA A 96 -8.77 3.68 -0.27
N GLY A 97 -7.75 3.74 0.58
CA GLY A 97 -7.18 2.57 1.26
C GLY A 97 -8.11 1.86 2.24
N LEU A 98 -9.15 2.51 2.77
CA LEU A 98 -9.95 1.95 3.87
C LEU A 98 -10.56 0.57 3.58
N PRO A 99 -11.24 0.30 2.44
CA PRO A 99 -11.79 -1.04 2.19
C PRO A 99 -10.69 -2.10 2.00
N PHE A 100 -9.57 -1.72 1.38
CA PHE A 100 -8.46 -2.62 1.17
C PHE A 100 -7.77 -2.99 2.49
N HIS A 101 -7.58 -1.99 3.35
CA HIS A 101 -7.07 -2.14 4.71
C HIS A 101 -7.98 -3.05 5.55
N GLN A 102 -9.31 -2.90 5.45
CA GLN A 102 -10.25 -3.75 6.15
C GLN A 102 -10.05 -5.23 5.79
N GLY A 103 -9.85 -5.55 4.50
CA GLY A 103 -9.56 -6.92 4.08
C GLY A 103 -8.28 -7.50 4.72
N PHE A 104 -7.25 -6.68 4.89
CA PHE A 104 -6.05 -7.11 5.63
C PHE A 104 -6.33 -7.27 7.12
N LEU A 105 -7.10 -6.37 7.71
CA LEU A 105 -7.44 -6.41 9.14
C LEU A 105 -8.29 -7.64 9.50
N ASP A 106 -9.14 -8.10 8.60
CA ASP A 106 -9.93 -9.33 8.79
C ASP A 106 -9.05 -10.60 8.92
N ILE A 107 -7.84 -10.56 8.35
CA ILE A 107 -6.86 -11.67 8.42
C ILE A 107 -5.86 -11.44 9.57
N PHE A 108 -5.40 -10.21 9.74
CA PHE A 108 -4.44 -9.83 10.78
C PHE A 108 -5.14 -9.05 11.91
N ASP A 109 -6.11 -9.69 12.54
CA ASP A 109 -7.03 -9.12 13.56
C ASP A 109 -6.33 -8.51 14.79
N ARG A 110 -5.06 -8.86 15.02
CA ARG A 110 -4.25 -8.38 16.14
C ARG A 110 -3.25 -7.32 15.75
N ALA A 111 -3.24 -6.89 14.48
CA ALA A 111 -2.30 -5.89 14.01
C ALA A 111 -2.60 -4.52 14.60
N ASP A 112 -1.55 -3.78 14.97
CA ASP A 112 -1.66 -2.35 15.20
C ASP A 112 -1.95 -1.63 13.87
N ASN A 113 -2.66 -0.49 13.93
CA ASN A 113 -3.09 0.21 12.73
C ASN A 113 -2.42 1.57 12.59
N ALA A 114 -2.07 1.94 11.36
CA ALA A 114 -1.55 3.25 10.99
C ALA A 114 -2.39 3.86 9.86
N PHE A 115 -2.86 5.09 10.07
CA PHE A 115 -3.66 5.84 9.11
C PHE A 115 -2.88 7.07 8.66
N VAL A 116 -2.69 7.22 7.36
CA VAL A 116 -1.87 8.30 6.80
C VAL A 116 -2.64 9.03 5.70
N SER A 117 -2.66 10.37 5.78
CA SER A 117 -2.99 11.26 4.68
C SER A 117 -1.81 12.18 4.49
N ALA A 118 -0.96 11.88 3.53
CA ALA A 118 0.26 12.64 3.25
C ALA A 118 0.49 12.74 1.75
N PHE A 119 1.19 13.80 1.35
CA PHE A 119 1.64 14.01 -0.02
C PHE A 119 2.96 14.78 -0.05
N ARG A 120 3.72 14.62 -1.12
CA ARG A 120 4.94 15.39 -1.37
C ARG A 120 4.60 16.77 -1.91
N MET A 121 5.26 17.79 -1.39
CA MET A 121 5.15 19.16 -1.89
C MET A 121 6.51 19.85 -1.87
N TYR A 122 6.66 20.88 -2.69
CA TYR A 122 7.84 21.74 -2.60
C TYR A 122 7.75 22.63 -1.38
N ILE A 123 8.83 22.66 -0.57
CA ILE A 123 8.90 23.45 0.65
C ILE A 123 9.60 24.80 0.46
N ASN A 124 10.24 25.00 -0.69
CA ASN A 124 10.86 26.26 -1.06
C ASN A 124 10.25 26.87 -2.34
N ARG A 125 10.44 28.19 -2.53
CA ARG A 125 9.89 28.91 -3.68
C ARG A 125 10.54 28.53 -5.02
N GLU A 126 11.79 28.09 -5.00
CA GLU A 126 12.58 27.66 -6.15
C GLU A 126 12.20 26.26 -6.65
N HIS A 127 11.31 25.55 -5.95
CA HIS A 127 10.87 24.18 -6.27
C HIS A 127 12.03 23.18 -6.38
N THR A 128 13.10 23.37 -5.59
CA THR A 128 14.29 22.51 -5.54
C THR A 128 14.28 21.55 -4.36
N GLU A 129 13.53 21.87 -3.32
CA GLU A 129 13.43 21.04 -2.12
C GLU A 129 12.02 20.46 -1.99
N VAL A 130 11.95 19.12 -1.87
CA VAL A 130 10.69 18.38 -1.67
C VAL A 130 10.58 17.98 -0.22
N GLY A 131 9.47 18.32 0.40
CA GLY A 131 9.13 17.86 1.74
C GLY A 131 7.85 17.01 1.74
N ILE A 132 7.60 16.36 2.87
CA ILE A 132 6.36 15.64 3.11
C ILE A 132 5.40 16.58 3.83
N HIS A 133 4.22 16.75 3.27
CA HIS A 133 3.10 17.36 3.98
C HIS A 133 2.14 16.27 4.42
N ALA A 134 1.92 16.17 5.71
CA ALA A 134 0.97 15.24 6.29
C ALA A 134 -0.22 16.01 6.85
N ASP A 135 -1.40 15.80 6.27
CA ASP A 135 -2.65 16.34 6.81
C ASP A 135 -3.07 15.58 8.07
N TYR A 136 -2.77 14.28 8.10
CA TYR A 136 -3.10 13.41 9.22
C TYR A 136 -2.17 12.20 9.28
N ILE A 137 -1.62 11.93 10.45
CA ILE A 137 -0.87 10.70 10.75
C ILE A 137 -1.28 10.23 12.14
N ALA A 138 -1.81 9.00 12.22
CA ALA A 138 -2.00 8.28 13.47
C ALA A 138 -1.36 6.91 13.32
N ALA A 139 -0.20 6.70 13.93
CA ALA A 139 0.58 5.50 13.76
C ALA A 139 1.37 5.14 15.03
N PRO A 140 1.47 3.86 15.38
CA PRO A 140 2.44 3.38 16.36
C PRO A 140 3.86 3.42 15.79
N SER A 141 4.88 3.20 16.62
CA SER A 141 6.26 3.05 16.14
C SER A 141 6.40 1.76 15.32
N VAL A 142 6.98 1.89 14.13
CA VAL A 142 7.25 0.75 13.23
C VAL A 142 8.56 0.02 13.54
N LYS A 143 9.34 0.53 14.52
CA LYS A 143 10.68 0.00 14.84
C LYS A 143 10.64 -1.48 15.20
N GLY A 144 11.34 -2.30 14.39
CA GLY A 144 11.49 -3.74 14.61
C GLY A 144 10.25 -4.58 14.31
N LYS A 145 9.16 -3.98 13.84
CA LYS A 145 7.90 -4.65 13.48
C LYS A 145 7.82 -4.93 11.98
N THR A 146 6.91 -5.81 11.57
CA THR A 146 6.58 -6.02 10.16
C THR A 146 5.54 -4.99 9.75
N LEU A 147 5.88 -4.12 8.79
CA LEU A 147 5.01 -3.06 8.29
C LEU A 147 4.39 -3.48 6.96
N ILE A 148 3.07 -3.49 6.89
CA ILE A 148 2.29 -3.74 5.67
C ILE A 148 1.53 -2.47 5.36
N ILE A 149 1.80 -1.82 4.21
CA ILE A 149 1.13 -0.58 3.79
C ILE A 149 0.20 -0.89 2.63
N THR A 150 -1.04 -0.45 2.73
CA THR A 150 -2.11 -0.71 1.75
C THR A 150 -2.61 0.59 1.11
N ASP A 151 -2.67 0.61 -0.21
CA ASP A 151 -3.37 1.62 -1.01
C ASP A 151 -3.88 0.94 -2.30
N PRO A 152 -5.16 0.99 -2.66
CA PRO A 152 -5.66 0.31 -3.84
C PRO A 152 -5.06 0.79 -5.16
N MET A 153 -4.49 2.00 -5.22
CA MET A 153 -3.96 2.57 -6.46
C MET A 153 -2.56 3.12 -6.31
N LEU A 154 -1.59 2.47 -6.93
CA LEU A 154 -0.22 2.97 -7.07
C LEU A 154 -0.05 3.63 -8.45
N ALA A 155 -0.56 4.88 -8.59
CA ALA A 155 -0.51 5.63 -9.85
C ALA A 155 0.85 6.30 -10.04
N THR A 156 1.02 7.53 -9.53
CA THR A 156 2.30 8.26 -9.60
C THR A 156 3.28 7.86 -8.51
N GLY A 157 2.84 7.10 -7.51
CA GLY A 157 3.66 6.70 -6.36
C GLY A 157 3.85 7.77 -5.29
N GLY A 158 3.53 9.03 -5.56
CA GLY A 158 3.84 10.15 -4.65
C GLY A 158 3.20 10.04 -3.27
N SER A 159 1.91 9.70 -3.18
CA SER A 159 1.21 9.53 -1.90
C SER A 159 1.74 8.34 -1.10
N MET A 160 1.98 7.21 -1.78
CA MET A 160 2.55 6.02 -1.16
C MET A 160 3.96 6.30 -0.64
N ALA A 161 4.81 6.93 -1.44
CA ALA A 161 6.17 7.30 -1.03
C ALA A 161 6.15 8.24 0.17
N ALA A 162 5.27 9.26 0.19
CA ALA A 162 5.12 10.15 1.33
C ALA A 162 4.66 9.41 2.60
N ALA A 163 3.72 8.46 2.45
CA ALA A 163 3.26 7.66 3.58
C ALA A 163 4.36 6.74 4.14
N ILE A 164 5.15 6.10 3.26
CA ILE A 164 6.30 5.28 3.65
C ILE A 164 7.30 6.13 4.43
N GLU A 165 7.75 7.25 3.87
CA GLU A 165 8.72 8.14 4.49
C GLU A 165 8.23 8.64 5.85
N ALA A 166 6.95 9.03 5.96
CA ALA A 166 6.35 9.49 7.20
C ALA A 166 6.33 8.40 8.30
N LEU A 167 5.98 7.16 7.94
CA LEU A 167 5.98 6.05 8.89
C LEU A 167 7.39 5.65 9.32
N LEU A 168 8.37 5.69 8.41
CA LEU A 168 9.77 5.38 8.69
C LEU A 168 10.43 6.38 9.64
N MET A 169 9.87 7.60 9.80
CA MET A 169 10.34 8.54 10.84
C MET A 169 10.19 7.99 12.26
N SER A 170 9.27 7.06 12.49
CA SER A 170 9.06 6.41 13.80
C SER A 170 10.01 5.23 14.08
N GLY A 171 10.88 4.88 13.11
CA GLY A 171 11.91 3.85 13.24
C GLY A 171 12.01 2.94 12.02
N LYS A 172 13.04 2.09 12.00
CA LYS A 172 13.23 1.10 10.92
C LYS A 172 12.38 -0.15 11.20
N PRO A 173 11.48 -0.57 10.30
CA PRO A 173 10.77 -1.83 10.43
C PRO A 173 11.74 -3.01 10.21
N LYS A 174 11.36 -4.18 10.72
CA LYS A 174 12.06 -5.44 10.49
C LYS A 174 11.88 -5.92 9.05
N LYS A 175 10.67 -5.78 8.52
CA LYS A 175 10.26 -6.15 7.18
C LYS A 175 9.18 -5.21 6.67
N MET A 176 9.11 -5.00 5.36
CA MET A 176 8.11 -4.13 4.76
C MET A 176 7.44 -4.79 3.56
N HIS A 177 6.12 -4.68 3.52
CA HIS A 177 5.29 -5.05 2.38
C HIS A 177 4.46 -3.85 1.96
N VAL A 178 4.43 -3.55 0.67
CA VAL A 178 3.54 -2.56 0.06
C VAL A 178 2.54 -3.30 -0.79
N CYS A 179 1.25 -3.01 -0.63
CA CYS A 179 0.18 -3.76 -1.26
C CYS A 179 -0.75 -2.82 -2.00
N CYS A 180 -1.07 -3.13 -3.26
CA CYS A 180 -2.01 -2.36 -4.06
C CYS A 180 -2.89 -3.25 -4.95
N VAL A 181 -4.08 -2.76 -5.29
CA VAL A 181 -4.98 -3.47 -6.21
C VAL A 181 -4.50 -3.27 -7.64
N ILE A 182 -4.23 -2.03 -8.05
CA ILE A 182 -3.63 -1.72 -9.35
C ILE A 182 -2.41 -0.82 -9.20
N ALA A 183 -1.41 -1.05 -10.06
CA ALA A 183 -0.21 -0.24 -10.14
C ALA A 183 0.10 0.18 -11.57
N ALA A 184 0.72 1.35 -11.72
CA ALA A 184 1.40 1.76 -12.93
C ALA A 184 2.91 1.58 -12.77
N PRO A 185 3.67 1.25 -13.83
CA PRO A 185 5.12 1.15 -13.78
C PRO A 185 5.80 2.40 -13.18
N GLU A 186 5.30 3.58 -13.53
CA GLU A 186 5.81 4.86 -13.03
C GLU A 186 5.69 4.98 -11.51
N GLY A 187 4.58 4.49 -10.94
CA GLY A 187 4.38 4.46 -9.49
C GLY A 187 5.29 3.46 -8.78
N ILE A 188 5.53 2.31 -9.40
CA ILE A 188 6.45 1.29 -8.91
C ILE A 188 7.87 1.86 -8.82
N ASP A 189 8.32 2.57 -9.86
CA ASP A 189 9.66 3.17 -9.89
C ASP A 189 9.84 4.21 -8.78
N VAL A 190 8.82 5.04 -8.53
CA VAL A 190 8.88 6.06 -7.47
C VAL A 190 8.95 5.43 -6.06
N VAL A 191 8.17 4.38 -5.78
CA VAL A 191 8.22 3.74 -4.45
C VAL A 191 9.49 2.91 -4.26
N ARG A 192 10.08 2.39 -5.34
CA ARG A 192 11.38 1.68 -5.28
C ARG A 192 12.49 2.56 -4.72
N GLU A 193 12.45 3.86 -4.95
CA GLU A 193 13.47 4.79 -4.45
C GLU A 193 13.44 4.99 -2.93
N VAL A 194 12.29 4.77 -2.30
CA VAL A 194 12.09 5.00 -0.86
C VAL A 194 11.96 3.72 -0.05
N LEU A 195 11.74 2.58 -0.71
CA LEU A 195 11.60 1.30 -0.03
C LEU A 195 12.96 0.72 0.40
N PRO A 196 13.01 0.00 1.53
CA PRO A 196 14.15 -0.86 1.86
C PRO A 196 14.37 -1.94 0.79
N ASP A 197 15.62 -2.38 0.64
CA ASP A 197 16.03 -3.34 -0.38
C ASP A 197 15.30 -4.69 -0.31
N ASP A 198 14.92 -5.09 0.89
CA ASP A 198 14.23 -6.35 1.23
C ASP A 198 12.71 -6.20 1.28
N ALA A 199 12.18 -5.06 0.85
CA ALA A 199 10.75 -4.84 0.74
C ALA A 199 10.14 -5.64 -0.42
N THR A 200 8.86 -6.01 -0.28
CA THR A 200 8.09 -6.66 -1.33
C THR A 200 6.89 -5.81 -1.70
N LEU A 201 6.71 -5.57 -3.00
CA LEU A 201 5.52 -4.93 -3.57
C LEU A 201 4.57 -6.02 -4.10
N TRP A 202 3.30 -5.93 -3.71
CA TRP A 202 2.24 -6.87 -4.08
C TRP A 202 1.17 -6.12 -4.88
N CYS A 203 0.86 -6.59 -6.07
CA CYS A 203 -0.14 -5.98 -6.95
C CYS A 203 -1.15 -7.03 -7.40
N ALA A 204 -2.45 -6.73 -7.34
CA ALA A 204 -3.43 -7.60 -7.98
C ALA A 204 -3.33 -7.48 -9.51
N SER A 205 -2.95 -6.29 -10.02
CA SER A 205 -2.61 -6.09 -11.43
C SER A 205 -1.59 -4.94 -11.59
N ILE A 206 -0.66 -5.09 -12.52
CA ILE A 206 0.18 -4.00 -13.03
C ILE A 206 -0.35 -3.64 -14.41
N ASP A 207 -0.78 -2.39 -14.57
CA ASP A 207 -1.40 -1.88 -15.78
C ASP A 207 -0.37 -1.22 -16.73
N GLN A 208 -0.82 -0.72 -17.89
CA GLN A 208 0.08 -0.24 -18.95
C GLN A 208 0.88 1.01 -18.57
N GLY A 209 0.32 1.89 -17.74
CA GLY A 209 0.93 3.16 -17.33
C GLY A 209 -0.11 4.23 -17.01
N LEU A 210 0.29 5.50 -17.12
CA LEU A 210 -0.53 6.65 -16.78
C LEU A 210 -0.96 7.42 -18.04
N ASN A 211 -2.21 7.91 -18.04
CA ASN A 211 -2.65 8.90 -19.02
C ASN A 211 -2.12 10.32 -18.67
N PRO A 212 -2.31 11.34 -19.54
CA PRO A 212 -1.87 12.71 -19.26
C PRO A 212 -2.45 13.31 -17.97
N GLN A 213 -3.63 12.86 -17.53
CA GLN A 213 -4.28 13.27 -16.28
C GLN A 213 -3.81 12.46 -15.06
N LYS A 214 -2.80 11.60 -15.21
CA LYS A 214 -2.21 10.76 -14.16
C LYS A 214 -3.13 9.65 -13.61
N TYR A 215 -4.14 9.24 -14.38
CA TYR A 215 -4.91 8.02 -14.09
C TYR A 215 -4.23 6.80 -14.67
N ILE A 216 -4.31 5.69 -13.95
CA ILE A 216 -3.84 4.37 -14.43
C ILE A 216 -4.71 3.92 -15.61
N VAL A 217 -4.08 3.42 -16.68
CA VAL A 217 -4.74 2.93 -17.89
C VAL A 217 -4.34 1.48 -18.14
N PRO A 218 -5.33 0.58 -18.33
CA PRO A 218 -6.79 0.76 -18.41
C PRO A 218 -7.44 1.11 -17.07
N GLY A 219 -6.84 0.78 -15.93
CA GLY A 219 -7.32 1.17 -14.59
C GLY A 219 -8.76 0.79 -14.29
N PHE A 220 -9.37 1.49 -13.32
CA PHE A 220 -10.80 1.46 -13.00
C PHE A 220 -11.35 2.86 -12.60
N GLY A 221 -10.56 3.93 -12.75
CA GLY A 221 -10.96 5.30 -12.38
C GLY A 221 -10.45 5.74 -11.01
N ASP A 222 -11.13 6.68 -10.34
CA ASP A 222 -10.80 7.14 -8.98
C ASP A 222 -11.42 6.22 -7.92
N CYS A 223 -10.59 5.42 -7.27
CA CYS A 223 -11.04 4.47 -6.25
C CYS A 223 -11.73 5.15 -5.07
N GLY A 224 -11.22 6.29 -4.63
CA GLY A 224 -11.81 7.04 -3.52
C GLY A 224 -13.22 7.51 -3.83
N ASP A 225 -13.45 8.01 -5.04
CA ASP A 225 -14.76 8.49 -5.48
C ASP A 225 -15.72 7.32 -5.76
N LEU A 226 -15.23 6.22 -6.30
CA LEU A 226 -16.02 4.99 -6.50
C LEU A 226 -16.42 4.35 -5.16
N CYS A 227 -15.56 4.40 -4.14
CA CYS A 227 -15.88 3.87 -2.81
C CYS A 227 -16.82 4.77 -2.01
N PHE A 228 -16.60 6.09 -2.02
CA PHE A 228 -17.14 7.02 -1.02
C PHE A 228 -17.89 8.21 -1.60
N GLY A 229 -17.94 8.34 -2.93
CA GLY A 229 -18.53 9.50 -3.62
C GLY A 229 -17.50 10.59 -3.90
N GLU A 230 -17.87 11.44 -4.86
CA GLU A 230 -17.02 12.51 -5.36
C GLU A 230 -16.62 13.48 -4.25
N LYS A 231 -15.33 13.84 -4.23
CA LYS A 231 -14.80 14.86 -3.34
C LYS A 231 -14.94 16.25 -3.96
N LEU A 232 -15.20 17.25 -3.14
CA LEU A 232 -15.12 18.66 -3.56
C LEU A 232 -13.67 18.98 -3.98
N GLN A 233 -13.52 19.51 -5.19
CA GLN A 233 -12.20 19.71 -5.81
C GLN A 233 -11.31 20.77 -5.15
N SER A 234 -11.84 21.66 -4.31
CA SER A 234 -11.08 22.46 -3.35
C SER A 234 -11.95 23.18 -2.33
N PHE A 235 -11.67 23.01 -1.07
CA PHE A 235 -12.18 23.89 -0.01
C PHE A 235 -11.61 25.33 -0.12
N ARG A 236 -10.43 25.53 -0.74
CA ARG A 236 -9.82 26.86 -0.95
C ARG A 236 -10.69 27.76 -1.82
N LYS A 237 -11.36 27.22 -2.87
CA LYS A 237 -12.29 28.03 -3.69
C LYS A 237 -13.58 28.44 -2.98
N ILE A 238 -13.89 27.82 -1.85
CA ILE A 238 -15.08 28.16 -1.04
C ILE A 238 -14.73 29.26 -0.03
N ALA A 239 -13.52 29.27 0.52
CA ALA A 239 -13.05 30.31 1.44
C ALA A 239 -12.88 31.68 0.73
N ASP A 240 -12.42 31.67 -0.53
CA ASP A 240 -12.22 32.91 -1.33
C ASP A 240 -13.55 33.53 -1.86
N LYS A 241 -14.68 32.87 -1.60
CA LYS A 241 -16.02 33.37 -1.97
C LYS A 241 -16.85 33.93 -0.79
N ARG A 242 -16.23 34.02 0.40
CA ARG A 242 -16.78 34.67 1.59
C ARG A 242 -15.96 35.92 1.94
#